data_bb9a41b3a509ce63500754d1dcceb545
#
_entry.id   bb9a41b3a509ce63500754d1dcceb545
#
_cell.length_a   1.000
_cell.length_b   1.000
_cell.length_c   1.000
_cell.angle_alpha   90.00
_cell.angle_beta   90.00
_cell.angle_gamma   90.00
#
_symmetry.space_group_name_H-M   'P 1'
#
loop_
_entity.id
_entity.type
_entity.pdbx_description
1 polymer ?
#
loop_
_entity_poly.entity_id
_entity_poly.type
_entity_poly.pdbx_seq_one_letter_code
_entity_poly.pdbx_strand_id
1 'polypeptide(L)' 'MNKHYSFSIDQMNGIVEDTYTKIINECENLKVNTNCPNEQVVALLSVIASNYATTTE' A
#
# COMPACT_ATOMS: atom_id res chain seq x y z
N MET A 1 -8.11 -20.87 -3.68
CA MET A 1 -8.14 -20.49 -3.16
C MET A 1 -8.27 -20.18 -2.27
N ASN A 2 -8.50 -20.07 -2.02
CA ASN A 2 -8.41 -19.61 -1.36
C ASN A 2 -8.80 -19.43 -0.05
N LYS A 3 -8.24 -19.41 0.61
CA LYS A 3 -8.65 -19.28 1.93
C LYS A 3 -8.69 -17.85 2.30
N HIS A 4 -9.66 -17.45 3.12
CA HIS A 4 -9.75 -16.10 3.58
C HIS A 4 -8.71 -15.85 4.65
N TYR A 5 -8.02 -14.75 4.54
CA TYR A 5 -7.12 -14.32 5.57
C TYR A 5 -7.55 -12.95 6.05
N SER A 6 -7.63 -12.77 7.34
CA SER A 6 -7.93 -11.47 7.92
C SER A 6 -6.89 -11.15 8.98
N PHE A 7 -6.48 -9.91 9.02
CA PHE A 7 -5.58 -9.49 10.08
C PHE A 7 -6.31 -9.50 11.42
N SER A 8 -5.62 -9.91 12.46
CA SER A 8 -6.17 -9.81 13.80
C SER A 8 -6.25 -8.35 14.21
N ILE A 9 -7.01 -8.09 15.29
CA ILE A 9 -7.11 -6.73 15.79
C ILE A 9 -5.75 -6.21 16.25
N ASP A 10 -4.96 -7.08 16.90
CA ASP A 10 -3.63 -6.68 17.33
C ASP A 10 -2.74 -6.33 16.14
N GLN A 11 -2.83 -7.11 15.06
CA GLN A 11 -2.05 -6.82 13.88
C GLN A 11 -2.51 -5.52 13.22
N MET A 12 -3.80 -5.28 13.17
CA MET A 12 -4.32 -4.06 12.57
C MET A 12 -3.89 -2.83 13.34
N ASN A 13 -3.83 -2.93 14.65
CA ASN A 13 -3.41 -1.80 15.47
C ASN A 13 -1.91 -1.68 15.61
N GLY A 14 -1.17 -2.67 15.13
CA GLY A 14 0.28 -2.69 15.22
C GLY A 14 0.92 -2.62 13.86
N ILE A 15 1.28 -3.80 13.31
CA ILE A 15 2.08 -3.85 12.09
C ILE A 15 1.32 -3.31 10.88
N VAL A 16 0.02 -3.54 10.80
CA VAL A 16 -0.75 -3.05 9.65
C VAL A 16 -0.78 -1.53 9.66
N GLU A 17 -1.10 -0.94 10.81
CA GLU A 17 -1.13 0.51 10.91
C GLU A 17 0.24 1.12 10.67
N ASP A 18 1.28 0.48 11.19
CA ASP A 18 2.64 0.95 10.98
C ASP A 18 3.01 0.93 9.50
N THR A 19 2.66 -0.14 8.82
CA THR A 19 2.91 -0.27 7.39
C THR A 19 2.15 0.79 6.60
N TYR A 20 0.88 0.99 6.96
CA TYR A 20 0.07 2.01 6.31
C TYR A 20 0.73 3.39 6.44
N THR A 21 1.16 3.72 7.64
CA THR A 21 1.78 5.02 7.88
C THR A 21 3.06 5.17 7.06
N LYS A 22 3.87 4.12 6.99
CA LYS A 22 5.11 4.17 6.23
C LYS A 22 4.83 4.36 4.74
N ILE A 23 3.82 3.68 4.22
CA ILE A 23 3.48 3.82 2.81
C ILE A 23 3.01 5.25 2.52
N ILE A 24 2.17 5.80 3.40
CA ILE A 24 1.70 7.17 3.23
C ILE A 24 2.89 8.14 3.25
N ASN A 25 3.82 7.95 4.19
CA ASN A 25 4.98 8.82 4.29
C ASN A 25 5.82 8.77 3.02
N GLU A 26 6.00 7.57 2.44
CA GLU A 26 6.75 7.44 1.20
C GLU A 26 6.04 8.11 0.04
N CYS A 27 4.72 8.01 0.00
CA CYS A 27 3.96 8.68 -1.04
C CYS A 27 4.09 10.20 -0.92
N GLU A 28 4.06 10.72 0.30
CA GLU A 28 4.24 12.15 0.50
C GLU A 28 5.64 12.59 0.08
N ASN A 29 6.65 11.80 0.39
CA ASN A 29 8.01 12.09 -0.05
C ASN A 29 8.11 12.12 -1.56
N LEU A 30 7.45 11.17 -2.22
CA LEU A 30 7.44 11.15 -3.68
C LEU A 30 6.84 12.43 -4.23
N LYS A 31 5.73 12.88 -3.66
CA LYS A 31 5.07 14.09 -4.13
C LYS A 31 5.98 15.31 -3.94
N VAL A 32 6.65 15.37 -2.80
CA VAL A 32 7.56 16.50 -2.54
C VAL A 32 8.72 16.49 -3.53
N ASN A 33 9.30 15.33 -3.77
CA ASN A 33 10.49 15.23 -4.60
C ASN A 33 10.19 15.42 -6.08
N THR A 34 9.01 15.06 -6.53
CA THR A 34 8.67 15.13 -7.95
C THR A 34 7.63 16.19 -8.27
N ASN A 35 6.96 16.70 -7.23
CA ASN A 35 5.86 17.65 -7.41
C ASN A 35 4.74 17.04 -8.24
N CYS A 36 4.54 15.72 -8.15
CA CYS A 36 3.53 15.05 -8.95
C CYS A 36 2.15 15.20 -8.31
N PRO A 37 1.10 15.15 -9.12
CA PRO A 37 -0.26 15.20 -8.58
C PRO A 37 -0.66 13.86 -8.00
N ASN A 38 -1.76 13.86 -7.27
CA ASN A 38 -2.25 12.65 -6.62
C ASN A 38 -2.54 11.53 -7.61
N GLU A 39 -2.93 11.88 -8.85
CA GLU A 39 -3.20 10.85 -9.85
C GLU A 39 -1.97 10.01 -10.14
N GLN A 40 -0.78 10.60 -10.08
CA GLN A 40 0.44 9.84 -10.30
C GLN A 40 0.72 8.90 -9.13
N VAL A 41 0.38 9.34 -7.92
CA VAL A 41 0.52 8.47 -6.76
C VAL A 41 -0.44 7.27 -6.89
N VAL A 42 -1.67 7.55 -7.29
CA VAL A 42 -2.65 6.48 -7.50
C VAL A 42 -2.17 5.52 -8.58
N ALA A 43 -1.62 6.04 -9.66
CA ALA A 43 -1.12 5.19 -10.73
C ALA A 43 0.00 4.27 -10.23
N LEU A 44 0.92 4.83 -9.48
CA LEU A 44 2.02 4.02 -8.93
C LEU A 44 1.51 2.95 -7.98
N LEU A 45 0.61 3.32 -7.09
CA LEU A 45 0.04 2.35 -6.15
C LEU A 45 -0.72 1.26 -6.89
N SER A 46 -1.38 1.61 -7.99
CA SER A 46 -2.09 0.63 -8.80
C SER A 46 -1.13 -0.35 -9.45
N VAL A 47 0.03 0.11 -9.91
CA VAL A 47 1.04 -0.76 -10.47
C VAL A 47 1.56 -1.72 -9.40
N ILE A 48 1.82 -1.18 -8.21
CA ILE A 48 2.29 -2.01 -7.12
C ILE A 48 1.24 -3.05 -6.75
N ALA A 49 -0.01 -2.62 -6.63
CA ALA A 49 -1.10 -3.54 -6.33
C ALA A 49 -1.21 -4.63 -7.38
N SER A 50 -0.98 -4.27 -8.63
CA SER A 50 -1.04 -5.24 -9.73
C SER A 50 -0.02 -6.35 -9.57
N ASN A 51 1.16 -6.03 -9.02
CA ASN A 51 2.17 -7.05 -8.80
C ASN A 51 1.69 -8.15 -7.87
N TYR A 52 0.85 -7.80 -6.91
CA TYR A 52 0.31 -8.78 -5.99
C TYR A 52 -0.96 -9.43 -6.52
N ALA A 53 -1.74 -8.66 -7.29
CA ALA A 53 -2.98 -9.16 -7.82
C ALA A 53 -2.79 -10.23 -8.88
N THR A 54 -1.66 -10.18 -9.61
CA THR A 54 -1.39 -11.17 -10.65
C THR A 54 -0.74 -12.43 -10.12
N THR A 55 -0.36 -12.43 -8.85
CA THR A 55 0.25 -13.60 -8.24
C THR A 55 -0.85 -14.60 -7.88
N THR A 56 -0.64 -15.87 -8.27
CA THR A 56 -1.60 -16.89 -7.88
C THR A 56 -1.16 -17.56 -6.61
N GLU A 57 -2.14 -17.96 -5.82
CA GLU A 57 -1.86 -18.56 -4.53
C GLU A 57 -1.62 -20.03 -4.62
#